data_81f35cc9a0c46e17cb9091ef0f5a129d
#
_entry.id   81f35cc9a0c46e17cb9091ef0f5a129d
#
_cell.length_a   1.000
_cell.length_b   1.000
_cell.length_c   1.000
_cell.angle_alpha   90.00
_cell.angle_beta   90.00
_cell.angle_gamma   90.00
#
_symmetry.space_group_name_H-M   'P 1'
#
loop_
_entity.id
_entity.type
_entity.pdbx_description
1 polymer ?
#
loop_
_entity_poly.entity_id
_entity_poly.type
_entity_poly.pdbx_seq_one_letter_code
_entity_poly.pdbx_strand_id
1 'polypeptide(L)'
;FVSSHPMAGTEYSGPEAAIPNLFDQKYTVLCETERSDPDAVELVERMFRSIPMKIARLDPTSHDVHTAYISHISHISSFALALTVLSKEKDEGRIFELASSGFSSTVRLAKSSPDMWVPIFRQNRDNVLDVLDEHINQLSRFRSLLIKKDFDTFYQLIQEANSIRKIIS
;
A
#
# COMPACT_ATOMS: atom_id res chain seq x y z
N PHE A 1 23.13 -1.56 15.42
CA PHE A 1 21.95 -1.18 14.63
C PHE A 1 21.42 -2.41 13.90
N VAL A 2 20.11 -2.62 13.92
CA VAL A 2 19.42 -3.68 13.15
C VAL A 2 18.32 -3.00 12.35
N SER A 3 18.44 -3.07 11.02
CA SER A 3 17.45 -2.50 10.11
C SER A 3 16.15 -3.31 10.18
N SER A 4 15.05 -2.67 10.58
CA SER A 4 13.76 -3.34 10.76
C SER A 4 12.60 -2.45 10.34
N HIS A 5 11.60 -3.07 9.68
CA HIS A 5 10.37 -2.40 9.25
C HIS A 5 9.14 -3.21 9.69
N PRO A 6 8.45 -2.81 10.76
CA PRO A 6 7.15 -3.36 11.10
C PRO A 6 6.11 -2.97 10.05
N MET A 7 5.57 -3.95 9.33
CA MET A 7 4.56 -3.76 8.28
C MET A 7 3.16 -3.59 8.90
N ALA A 8 3.00 -2.55 9.71
CA ALA A 8 1.76 -2.25 10.41
C ALA A 8 1.57 -0.74 10.52
N GLY A 9 0.33 -0.29 10.37
CA GLY A 9 -0.01 1.14 10.47
C GLY A 9 -1.47 1.38 10.13
N THR A 10 -1.92 2.60 10.41
CA THR A 10 -3.21 3.13 9.98
C THR A 10 -2.99 4.40 9.17
N GLU A 11 -4.06 4.95 8.60
CA GLU A 11 -4.02 6.25 7.92
C GLU A 11 -3.88 7.46 8.87
N TYR A 12 -3.97 7.22 10.16
CA TYR A 12 -3.84 8.25 11.20
C TYR A 12 -2.41 8.28 11.75
N SER A 13 -2.03 9.37 12.41
CA SER A 13 -0.71 9.56 13.01
C SER A 13 -0.81 10.16 14.42
N GLY A 14 0.28 10.02 15.18
CA GLY A 14 0.38 10.52 16.55
C GLY A 14 -0.11 9.53 17.60
N PRO A 15 0.11 9.85 18.90
CA PRO A 15 -0.22 8.94 20.00
C PRO A 15 -1.70 8.58 20.12
N GLU A 16 -2.59 9.50 19.72
CA GLU A 16 -4.05 9.30 19.76
C GLU A 16 -4.54 8.32 18.70
N ALA A 17 -3.72 8.02 17.68
CA ALA A 17 -4.00 7.03 16.67
C ALA A 17 -3.63 5.59 17.11
N ALA A 18 -3.09 5.41 18.30
CA ALA A 18 -2.71 4.11 18.81
C ALA A 18 -3.94 3.21 19.00
N ILE A 19 -3.87 2.00 18.46
CA ILE A 19 -4.89 0.98 18.63
C ILE A 19 -4.29 -0.28 19.26
N PRO A 20 -5.04 -0.99 20.13
CA PRO A 20 -4.58 -2.27 20.63
C PRO A 20 -4.37 -3.28 19.51
N ASN A 21 -3.40 -4.16 19.67
CA ASN A 21 -3.15 -5.28 18.76
C ASN A 21 -2.78 -4.89 17.31
N LEU A 22 -2.34 -3.64 17.07
CA LEU A 22 -1.94 -3.15 15.74
C LEU A 22 -0.93 -4.09 15.06
N PHE A 23 -0.03 -4.66 15.84
CA PHE A 23 1.07 -5.49 15.36
C PHE A 23 0.75 -6.99 15.30
N ASP A 24 -0.37 -7.44 15.88
CA ASP A 24 -0.71 -8.86 15.99
C ASP A 24 -0.75 -9.55 14.63
N GLN A 25 0.04 -10.62 14.50
CA GLN A 25 0.16 -11.42 13.28
C GLN A 25 0.65 -10.66 12.03
N LYS A 26 1.08 -9.40 12.19
CA LYS A 26 1.72 -8.63 11.11
C LYS A 26 3.17 -9.08 10.93
N TYR A 27 3.72 -8.73 9.78
CA TYR A 27 5.14 -8.98 9.52
C TYR A 27 6.01 -7.81 9.97
N THR A 28 7.20 -8.11 10.48
CA THR A 28 8.33 -7.19 10.48
C THR A 28 9.38 -7.73 9.53
N VAL A 29 9.93 -6.86 8.70
CA VAL A 29 11.03 -7.18 7.80
C VAL A 29 12.34 -6.75 8.44
N LEU A 30 13.30 -7.67 8.51
CA LEU A 30 14.68 -7.38 8.91
C LEU A 30 15.56 -7.42 7.67
N CYS A 31 16.37 -6.37 7.49
CA CYS A 31 17.30 -6.28 6.36
C CYS A 31 18.76 -6.33 6.83
N GLU A 32 19.64 -6.92 5.99
CA GLU A 32 21.09 -6.98 6.22
C GLU A 32 21.48 -7.47 7.64
N THR A 33 20.80 -8.48 8.14
CA THR A 33 21.08 -9.02 9.48
C THR A 33 22.48 -9.56 9.65
N GLU A 34 23.09 -10.02 8.56
CA GLU A 34 24.48 -10.50 8.50
C GLU A 34 25.52 -9.38 8.71
N ARG A 35 25.13 -8.11 8.57
CA ARG A 35 25.96 -6.93 8.81
C ARG A 35 25.76 -6.34 10.21
N SER A 36 24.86 -6.93 10.97
CA SER A 36 24.53 -6.51 12.33
C SER A 36 25.20 -7.44 13.34
N ASP A 37 25.41 -6.95 14.57
CA ASP A 37 25.86 -7.78 15.69
C ASP A 37 24.84 -8.89 15.96
N PRO A 38 25.24 -10.17 16.04
CA PRO A 38 24.32 -11.28 16.25
C PRO A 38 23.48 -11.17 17.53
N ASP A 39 24.05 -10.68 18.63
CA ASP A 39 23.34 -10.50 19.89
C ASP A 39 22.27 -9.40 19.75
N ALA A 40 22.55 -8.35 18.97
CA ALA A 40 21.59 -7.30 18.66
C ALA A 40 20.44 -7.82 17.80
N VAL A 41 20.74 -8.65 16.80
CA VAL A 41 19.71 -9.29 15.96
C VAL A 41 18.80 -10.18 16.80
N GLU A 42 19.38 -11.04 17.65
CA GLU A 42 18.61 -11.90 18.56
C GLU A 42 17.70 -11.09 19.50
N LEU A 43 18.21 -10.00 20.06
CA LEU A 43 17.43 -9.12 20.93
C LEU A 43 16.23 -8.52 20.19
N VAL A 44 16.44 -8.01 18.97
CA VAL A 44 15.37 -7.42 18.13
C VAL A 44 14.34 -8.49 17.75
N GLU A 45 14.77 -9.69 17.38
CA GLU A 45 13.85 -10.78 17.08
C GLU A 45 13.01 -11.19 18.30
N ARG A 46 13.60 -11.30 19.47
CA ARG A 46 12.86 -11.57 20.71
C ARG A 46 11.82 -10.49 20.99
N MET A 47 12.19 -9.22 20.80
CA MET A 47 11.27 -8.09 20.95
C MET A 47 10.06 -8.23 20.03
N PHE A 48 10.27 -8.46 18.72
CA PHE A 48 9.15 -8.57 17.79
C PHE A 48 8.30 -9.83 18.02
N ARG A 49 8.90 -10.94 18.45
CA ARG A 49 8.12 -12.15 18.83
C ARG A 49 7.30 -11.95 20.10
N SER A 50 7.75 -11.11 21.03
CA SER A 50 6.96 -10.78 22.23
C SER A 50 5.72 -9.93 21.93
N ILE A 51 5.71 -9.25 20.78
CA ILE A 51 4.59 -8.48 20.23
C ILE A 51 3.88 -9.30 19.12
N PRO A 52 3.57 -10.53 19.24
CA PRO A 52 3.27 -11.62 18.30
C PRO A 52 3.39 -11.27 16.78
N MET A 53 4.50 -10.65 16.39
CA MET A 53 4.82 -10.38 14.99
C MET A 53 5.51 -11.57 14.31
N LYS A 54 5.28 -11.70 13.01
CA LYS A 54 6.01 -12.64 12.15
C LYS A 54 7.25 -11.95 11.61
N ILE A 55 8.39 -12.66 11.56
CA ILE A 55 9.66 -12.11 11.07
C ILE A 55 9.90 -12.62 9.64
N ALA A 56 10.15 -11.70 8.73
CA ALA A 56 10.67 -11.96 7.39
C ALA A 56 12.06 -11.35 7.26
N ARG A 57 12.93 -11.97 6.45
CA ARG A 57 14.24 -11.40 6.10
C ARG A 57 14.29 -11.16 4.61
N LEU A 58 14.66 -9.95 4.22
CA LEU A 58 14.84 -9.54 2.83
C LEU A 58 16.15 -8.77 2.71
N ASP A 59 16.74 -8.77 1.53
CA ASP A 59 17.72 -7.74 1.20
C ASP A 59 17.03 -6.39 0.99
N PRO A 60 17.73 -5.25 1.18
CA PRO A 60 17.12 -3.92 1.09
C PRO A 60 16.46 -3.63 -0.26
N THR A 61 17.06 -4.08 -1.36
CA THR A 61 16.54 -3.86 -2.71
C THR A 61 15.19 -4.56 -2.89
N SER A 62 15.13 -5.84 -2.52
CA SER A 62 13.86 -6.59 -2.53
C SER A 62 12.81 -5.98 -1.62
N HIS A 63 13.19 -5.52 -0.41
CA HIS A 63 12.28 -4.83 0.49
C HIS A 63 11.66 -3.59 -0.18
N ASP A 64 12.47 -2.75 -0.80
CA ASP A 64 12.03 -1.50 -1.41
C ASP A 64 11.11 -1.74 -2.62
N VAL A 65 11.44 -2.74 -3.46
CA VAL A 65 10.55 -3.18 -4.55
C VAL A 65 9.22 -3.69 -3.98
N HIS A 66 9.25 -4.61 -3.01
CA HIS A 66 8.01 -5.18 -2.45
C HIS A 66 7.12 -4.13 -1.82
N THR A 67 7.70 -3.17 -1.06
CA THR A 67 6.92 -2.08 -0.45
C THR A 67 6.32 -1.14 -1.49
N ALA A 68 6.99 -0.92 -2.63
CA ALA A 68 6.41 -0.16 -3.73
C ALA A 68 5.13 -0.81 -4.26
N TYR A 69 5.14 -2.14 -4.48
CA TYR A 69 4.00 -2.88 -5.04
C TYR A 69 2.83 -3.10 -4.06
N ILE A 70 3.08 -3.26 -2.76
CA ILE A 70 1.99 -3.58 -1.81
C ILE A 70 1.50 -2.38 -0.99
N SER A 71 2.30 -1.32 -0.89
CA SER A 71 1.99 -0.17 -0.05
C SER A 71 2.00 1.15 -0.83
N HIS A 72 3.10 1.50 -1.50
CA HIS A 72 3.25 2.83 -2.07
C HIS A 72 2.26 3.10 -3.20
N ILE A 73 2.08 2.13 -4.11
CA ILE A 73 1.09 2.26 -5.20
C ILE A 73 -0.34 2.37 -4.67
N SER A 74 -0.66 1.66 -3.58
CA SER A 74 -1.99 1.73 -2.96
C SER A 74 -2.32 3.14 -2.46
N HIS A 75 -1.32 3.83 -1.87
CA HIS A 75 -1.48 5.21 -1.43
C HIS A 75 -1.62 6.18 -2.60
N ILE A 76 -0.75 6.08 -3.62
CA ILE A 76 -0.83 6.94 -4.81
C ILE A 76 -2.18 6.75 -5.52
N SER A 77 -2.64 5.51 -5.70
CA SER A 77 -3.94 5.21 -6.31
C SER A 77 -5.10 5.81 -5.52
N SER A 78 -5.02 5.71 -4.18
CA SER A 78 -6.01 6.30 -3.28
C SER A 78 -6.01 7.84 -3.36
N PHE A 79 -4.83 8.48 -3.38
CA PHE A 79 -4.71 9.94 -3.56
C PHE A 79 -5.25 10.37 -4.93
N ALA A 80 -4.87 9.68 -6.01
CA ALA A 80 -5.31 10.00 -7.36
C ALA A 80 -6.83 9.89 -7.51
N LEU A 81 -7.43 8.80 -6.99
CA LEU A 81 -8.87 8.62 -7.03
C LEU A 81 -9.60 9.70 -6.21
N ALA A 82 -9.12 10.00 -5.01
CA ALA A 82 -9.68 11.07 -4.19
C ALA A 82 -9.65 12.42 -4.90
N LEU A 83 -8.51 12.79 -5.50
CA LEU A 83 -8.36 14.04 -6.26
C LEU A 83 -9.29 14.09 -7.48
N THR A 84 -9.48 12.97 -8.17
CA THR A 84 -10.39 12.86 -9.32
C THR A 84 -11.82 13.19 -8.90
N VAL A 85 -12.29 12.59 -7.79
CA VAL A 85 -13.66 12.81 -7.33
C VAL A 85 -13.83 14.20 -6.72
N LEU A 86 -12.85 14.68 -5.93
CA LEU A 86 -12.85 16.04 -5.37
C LEU A 86 -12.92 17.12 -6.45
N SER A 87 -12.20 16.92 -7.56
CA SER A 87 -12.28 17.85 -8.68
C SER A 87 -13.67 17.89 -9.30
N LYS A 88 -14.30 16.72 -9.48
CA LYS A 88 -15.64 16.64 -10.08
C LYS A 88 -16.74 17.12 -9.15
N GLU A 89 -16.60 16.90 -7.83
CA GLU A 89 -17.56 17.37 -6.83
C GLU A 89 -17.74 18.88 -6.83
N LYS A 90 -16.70 19.65 -7.14
CA LYS A 90 -16.77 21.11 -7.26
C LYS A 90 -17.78 21.57 -8.33
N ASP A 91 -17.96 20.76 -9.36
CA ASP A 91 -18.83 21.05 -10.49
C ASP A 91 -20.27 20.53 -10.25
N GLU A 92 -20.41 19.34 -9.66
CA GLU A 92 -21.70 18.64 -9.52
C GLU A 92 -22.37 18.87 -8.15
N GLY A 93 -21.58 19.07 -7.08
CA GLY A 93 -22.04 19.46 -5.74
C GLY A 93 -22.79 18.37 -4.96
N ARG A 94 -22.91 17.13 -5.45
CA ARG A 94 -23.71 16.07 -4.83
C ARG A 94 -23.10 14.67 -4.92
N ILE A 95 -21.87 14.54 -5.41
CA ILE A 95 -21.26 13.22 -5.62
C ILE A 95 -21.02 12.52 -4.28
N PHE A 96 -20.60 13.26 -3.26
CA PHE A 96 -20.33 12.70 -1.93
C PHE A 96 -21.59 12.28 -1.16
N GLU A 97 -22.75 12.84 -1.49
CA GLU A 97 -24.03 12.38 -0.91
C GLU A 97 -24.32 10.90 -1.27
N LEU A 98 -23.80 10.46 -2.42
CA LEU A 98 -23.98 9.09 -2.92
C LEU A 98 -22.80 8.18 -2.59
N ALA A 99 -21.77 8.70 -1.90
CA ALA A 99 -20.59 7.92 -1.55
C ALA A 99 -20.94 6.81 -0.56
N SER A 100 -20.66 5.58 -0.93
CA SER A 100 -20.91 4.38 -0.14
C SER A 100 -19.63 3.84 0.49
N SER A 101 -19.75 2.74 1.25
CA SER A 101 -18.64 2.04 1.90
C SER A 101 -17.54 1.60 0.92
N GLY A 102 -17.90 1.22 -0.32
CA GLY A 102 -16.93 0.84 -1.36
C GLY A 102 -15.99 1.98 -1.70
N PHE A 103 -16.52 3.17 -1.99
CA PHE A 103 -15.70 4.36 -2.25
C PHE A 103 -14.87 4.73 -1.03
N SER A 104 -15.50 4.82 0.15
CA SER A 104 -14.81 5.18 1.39
C SER A 104 -13.64 4.23 1.70
N SER A 105 -13.83 2.93 1.51
CA SER A 105 -12.77 1.92 1.67
C SER A 105 -11.61 2.14 0.69
N THR A 106 -11.91 2.42 -0.59
CA THR A 106 -10.89 2.58 -1.64
C THR A 106 -10.05 3.85 -1.44
N VAL A 107 -10.67 4.96 -0.99
CA VAL A 107 -9.95 6.23 -0.75
C VAL A 107 -9.48 6.40 0.69
N ARG A 108 -9.59 5.39 1.54
CA ARG A 108 -9.21 5.45 2.96
C ARG A 108 -7.79 5.96 3.16
N LEU A 109 -6.85 5.46 2.37
CA LEU A 109 -5.44 5.83 2.46
C LEU A 109 -5.15 7.27 2.03
N ALA A 110 -6.07 7.93 1.34
CA ALA A 110 -5.92 9.36 0.98
C ALA A 110 -5.98 10.31 2.20
N LYS A 111 -6.33 9.80 3.38
CA LYS A 111 -6.29 10.53 4.65
C LYS A 111 -4.91 10.55 5.30
N SER A 112 -3.94 9.81 4.76
CA SER A 112 -2.59 9.69 5.32
C SER A 112 -1.81 11.00 5.24
N SER A 113 -0.93 11.24 6.24
CA SER A 113 -0.14 12.46 6.36
C SER A 113 0.87 12.63 5.21
N PRO A 114 0.88 13.79 4.55
CA PRO A 114 1.89 14.10 3.53
C PRO A 114 3.31 14.18 4.11
N ASP A 115 3.48 14.61 5.36
CA ASP A 115 4.77 14.70 6.04
C ASP A 115 5.44 13.32 6.20
N MET A 116 4.64 12.27 6.31
CA MET A 116 5.13 10.90 6.33
C MET A 116 5.38 10.36 4.91
N TRP A 117 4.44 10.56 3.99
CA TRP A 117 4.48 9.89 2.69
C TRP A 117 5.42 10.53 1.66
N VAL A 118 5.58 11.86 1.69
CA VAL A 118 6.49 12.53 0.75
C VAL A 118 7.95 12.08 0.93
N PRO A 119 8.51 11.97 2.17
CA PRO A 119 9.84 11.37 2.36
C PRO A 119 9.95 9.92 1.90
N ILE A 120 8.92 9.09 2.13
CA ILE A 120 8.89 7.68 1.68
C ILE A 120 8.98 7.62 0.16
N PHE A 121 8.14 8.35 -0.57
CA PHE A 121 8.17 8.40 -2.02
C PHE A 121 9.49 8.94 -2.58
N ARG A 122 10.11 9.89 -1.89
CA ARG A 122 11.41 10.44 -2.28
C ARG A 122 12.52 9.39 -2.18
N GLN A 123 12.53 8.61 -1.10
CA GLN A 123 13.57 7.60 -0.85
C GLN A 123 13.42 6.38 -1.77
N ASN A 124 12.20 5.98 -2.09
CA ASN A 124 11.91 4.82 -2.95
C ASN A 124 11.41 5.22 -4.35
N ARG A 125 11.86 6.39 -4.83
CA ARG A 125 11.32 7.05 -6.03
C ARG A 125 11.32 6.15 -7.26
N ASP A 126 12.40 5.48 -7.53
CA ASP A 126 12.57 4.74 -8.79
C ASP A 126 11.67 3.51 -8.83
N ASN A 127 11.61 2.72 -7.76
CA ASN A 127 10.67 1.60 -7.64
C ASN A 127 9.19 2.07 -7.66
N VAL A 128 8.92 3.25 -7.09
CA VAL A 128 7.57 3.85 -7.14
C VAL A 128 7.19 4.25 -8.56
N LEU A 129 8.11 4.80 -9.33
CA LEU A 129 7.88 5.12 -10.75
C LEU A 129 7.59 3.86 -11.56
N ASP A 130 8.38 2.81 -11.39
CA ASP A 130 8.20 1.55 -12.11
C ASP A 130 6.79 0.96 -11.87
N VAL A 131 6.38 0.82 -10.62
CA VAL A 131 5.06 0.29 -10.31
C VAL A 131 3.93 1.23 -10.74
N LEU A 132 4.15 2.53 -10.70
CA LEU A 132 3.16 3.51 -11.14
C LEU A 132 2.95 3.45 -12.65
N ASP A 133 4.00 3.30 -13.43
CA ASP A 133 3.92 3.12 -14.90
C ASP A 133 3.16 1.83 -15.25
N GLU A 134 3.43 0.72 -14.55
CA GLU A 134 2.64 -0.51 -14.71
C GLU A 134 1.16 -0.30 -14.37
N HIS A 135 0.87 0.41 -13.29
CA HIS A 135 -0.50 0.70 -12.89
C HIS A 135 -1.24 1.59 -13.90
N ILE A 136 -0.59 2.62 -14.43
CA ILE A 136 -1.11 3.48 -15.50
C ILE A 136 -1.41 2.64 -16.75
N ASN A 137 -0.53 1.71 -17.09
CA ASN A 137 -0.75 0.79 -18.20
C ASN A 137 -2.00 -0.07 -18.01
N GLN A 138 -2.23 -0.61 -16.79
CA GLN A 138 -3.45 -1.36 -16.50
C GLN A 138 -4.71 -0.48 -16.61
N LEU A 139 -4.69 0.73 -16.08
CA LEU A 139 -5.78 1.69 -16.22
C LEU A 139 -6.05 2.02 -17.70
N SER A 140 -4.99 2.17 -18.49
CA SER A 140 -5.08 2.43 -19.94
C SER A 140 -5.69 1.25 -20.70
N ARG A 141 -5.42 0.00 -20.27
CA ARG A 141 -6.10 -1.20 -20.83
C ARG A 141 -7.61 -1.13 -20.58
N PHE A 142 -8.04 -0.90 -19.34
CA PHE A 142 -9.47 -0.74 -19.03
C PHE A 142 -10.11 0.38 -19.86
N ARG A 143 -9.46 1.54 -19.94
CA ARG A 143 -9.92 2.67 -20.74
C ARG A 143 -10.07 2.28 -22.22
N SER A 144 -9.09 1.58 -22.79
CA SER A 144 -9.11 1.15 -24.19
C SER A 144 -10.29 0.22 -24.48
N LEU A 145 -10.55 -0.75 -23.59
CA LEU A 145 -11.67 -1.69 -23.74
C LEU A 145 -13.03 -0.98 -23.68
N LEU A 146 -13.16 0.02 -22.80
CA LEU A 146 -14.37 0.85 -22.74
C LEU A 146 -14.60 1.63 -24.05
N ILE A 147 -13.55 2.25 -24.61
CA ILE A 147 -13.63 2.98 -25.89
C ILE A 147 -14.07 2.04 -27.02
N LYS A 148 -13.49 0.84 -27.07
CA LYS A 148 -13.77 -0.17 -28.10
C LYS A 148 -15.11 -0.89 -27.87
N LYS A 149 -15.73 -0.73 -26.71
CA LYS A 149 -16.91 -1.48 -26.25
C LYS A 149 -16.68 -2.99 -26.26
N ASP A 150 -15.44 -3.42 -26.00
CA ASP A 150 -15.05 -4.84 -25.91
C ASP A 150 -15.30 -5.33 -24.49
N PHE A 151 -16.54 -5.65 -24.20
CA PHE A 151 -16.96 -6.09 -22.87
C PHE A 151 -16.61 -7.55 -22.58
N ASP A 152 -16.37 -8.37 -23.59
CA ASP A 152 -15.93 -9.76 -23.40
C ASP A 152 -14.50 -9.80 -22.86
N THR A 153 -13.58 -9.06 -23.49
CA THR A 153 -12.22 -8.93 -22.98
C THR A 153 -12.18 -8.19 -21.63
N PHE A 154 -13.07 -7.22 -21.44
CA PHE A 154 -13.21 -6.51 -20.15
C PHE A 154 -13.62 -7.48 -19.03
N TYR A 155 -14.57 -8.37 -19.28
CA TYR A 155 -14.98 -9.40 -18.34
C TYR A 155 -13.82 -10.34 -17.99
N GLN A 156 -13.06 -10.80 -18.98
CA GLN A 156 -11.90 -11.67 -18.76
C GLN A 156 -10.84 -10.97 -17.89
N LEU A 157 -10.57 -9.68 -18.13
CA LEU A 157 -9.62 -8.90 -17.34
C LEU A 157 -10.04 -8.79 -15.86
N ILE A 158 -11.35 -8.61 -15.60
CA ILE A 158 -11.86 -8.63 -14.22
C ILE A 158 -11.73 -10.02 -13.60
N GLN A 159 -11.99 -11.09 -14.34
CA GLN A 159 -11.80 -12.45 -13.84
C GLN A 159 -10.33 -12.73 -13.48
N GLU A 160 -9.39 -12.25 -14.29
CA GLU A 160 -7.96 -12.33 -14.00
C GLU A 160 -7.63 -11.61 -12.68
N ALA A 161 -8.10 -10.37 -12.51
CA ALA A 161 -7.93 -9.61 -11.28
C ALA A 161 -8.54 -10.30 -10.05
N ASN A 162 -9.66 -11.02 -10.21
CA ASN A 162 -10.29 -11.78 -9.13
C ASN A 162 -9.42 -12.90 -8.55
N SER A 163 -8.35 -13.31 -9.24
CA SER A 163 -7.39 -14.28 -8.72
C SER A 163 -6.73 -13.84 -7.41
N ILE A 164 -6.74 -12.54 -7.13
CA ILE A 164 -6.25 -11.95 -5.86
C ILE A 164 -6.94 -12.54 -4.62
N ARG A 165 -8.18 -13.05 -4.76
CA ARG A 165 -8.92 -13.71 -3.68
C ARG A 165 -8.22 -14.96 -3.11
N LYS A 166 -7.28 -15.54 -3.86
CA LYS A 166 -6.49 -16.70 -3.42
C LYS A 166 -5.32 -16.29 -2.52
N ILE A 167 -5.00 -15.00 -2.50
CA ILE A 167 -3.80 -14.45 -1.85
C ILE A 167 -4.19 -13.64 -0.62
N ILE A 168 -5.26 -12.87 -0.73
CA ILE A 168 -5.74 -11.99 0.36
C ILE A 168 -7.07 -12.53 0.88
N SER A 169 -7.08 -12.95 2.14
CA SER A 169 -8.24 -13.40 2.91
C SER A 169 -8.88 -12.24 3.65
#